data_010c7dfd73081de74e8fb98255c21e36
#
_entry.id   010c7dfd73081de74e8fb98255c21e36
#
_cell.length_a   1.000
_cell.length_b   1.000
_cell.length_c   1.000
_cell.angle_alpha   90.00
_cell.angle_beta   90.00
_cell.angle_gamma   90.00
#
_symmetry.space_group_name_H-M   'P 1'
#
loop_
_entity.id
_entity.type
_entity.pdbx_description
1 polymer ?
#
loop_
_entity_poly.entity_id
_entity_poly.type
_entity_poly.pdbx_seq_one_letter_code
_entity_poly.pdbx_strand_id
1 'polypeptide(L)'
;MIATPVPCVPAQNTMERTHLWDAQIQNKKKTMATVYDFKLTNKKGQEVSLADYKGKVLLIVNSATECGFTPQYEELEALYSAHRAQGLEILDVPCNQFGGQAPGTDAEISEFCSLKFGVDFPQFSKADVNGENELPLYAWLKGEQPFKGFDKDHKLTPILEDILDKNLPGWRETSDVKWNFTKFLVDREGKVVARFEPTHDIKDIEKQIEKLF
;
A
#
# COMPACT_ATOMS: atom_id res chain seq x y z
N MET A 1 -1.30 -80.71 5.05
CA MET A 1 -1.86 -79.29 5.03
C MET A 1 -0.72 -78.35 4.72
N ILE A 2 -0.67 -77.89 3.50
CA ILE A 2 0.42 -77.07 2.99
C ILE A 2 -0.11 -75.57 3.03
N ALA A 3 0.53 -74.73 3.85
CA ALA A 3 0.21 -73.32 3.96
C ALA A 3 0.80 -72.56 2.77
N THR A 4 -0.03 -71.90 2.02
CA THR A 4 0.38 -70.96 0.92
C THR A 4 0.93 -69.67 1.52
N PRO A 5 2.04 -69.12 0.99
CA PRO A 5 2.57 -67.86 1.47
C PRO A 5 1.74 -66.66 0.92
N VAL A 6 1.46 -65.69 1.79
CA VAL A 6 0.81 -64.40 1.47
C VAL A 6 1.84 -63.52 0.74
N PRO A 7 1.51 -62.90 -0.42
CA PRO A 7 2.44 -62.02 -1.11
C PRO A 7 2.65 -60.73 -0.33
N CYS A 8 3.93 -60.41 -0.11
CA CYS A 8 4.39 -59.17 0.48
C CYS A 8 4.14 -58.01 -0.54
N VAL A 9 3.27 -57.08 -0.21
CA VAL A 9 3.07 -55.89 -1.01
C VAL A 9 4.23 -54.94 -0.71
N PRO A 10 4.97 -54.44 -1.75
CA PRO A 10 6.07 -53.53 -1.52
C PRO A 10 5.54 -52.20 -0.99
N ALA A 11 6.19 -51.65 0.05
CA ALA A 11 5.95 -50.34 0.59
C ALA A 11 6.25 -49.28 -0.50
N GLN A 12 5.21 -48.80 -1.17
CA GLN A 12 5.33 -47.71 -2.11
C GLN A 12 5.56 -46.40 -1.37
N ASN A 13 6.76 -45.97 -1.44
CA ASN A 13 7.37 -44.65 -1.47
C ASN A 13 6.59 -43.51 -0.80
N THR A 14 6.75 -43.36 0.51
CA THR A 14 6.30 -42.22 1.30
C THR A 14 6.99 -40.90 0.88
N MET A 15 8.16 -40.97 0.24
CA MET A 15 8.89 -39.77 -0.25
C MET A 15 8.23 -39.11 -1.44
N GLU A 16 7.61 -39.82 -2.39
CA GLU A 16 6.92 -39.18 -3.53
C GLU A 16 5.65 -38.46 -3.13
N ARG A 17 4.98 -38.87 -2.08
CA ARG A 17 3.79 -38.20 -1.55
C ARG A 17 4.13 -36.86 -0.90
N THR A 18 5.24 -36.72 -0.20
CA THR A 18 5.68 -35.47 0.43
C THR A 18 6.05 -34.43 -0.62
N HIS A 19 6.75 -34.82 -1.68
CA HIS A 19 7.10 -33.88 -2.75
C HIS A 19 5.89 -33.37 -3.57
N LEU A 20 4.86 -34.18 -3.75
CA LEU A 20 3.61 -33.76 -4.41
C LEU A 20 2.79 -32.83 -3.52
N TRP A 21 2.77 -33.04 -2.20
CA TRP A 21 2.11 -32.16 -1.25
C TRP A 21 2.84 -30.80 -1.13
N ASP A 22 4.16 -30.81 -1.08
CA ASP A 22 4.97 -29.60 -1.05
C ASP A 22 4.84 -28.80 -2.35
N ALA A 23 4.80 -29.47 -3.51
CA ALA A 23 4.57 -28.82 -4.80
C ALA A 23 3.15 -28.25 -4.93
N GLN A 24 2.14 -28.91 -4.36
CA GLN A 24 0.75 -28.40 -4.33
C GLN A 24 0.59 -27.23 -3.35
N ILE A 25 1.29 -27.26 -2.20
CA ILE A 25 1.31 -26.15 -1.24
C ILE A 25 2.06 -24.94 -1.83
N GLN A 26 3.18 -25.17 -2.52
CA GLN A 26 3.92 -24.09 -3.20
C GLN A 26 3.18 -23.55 -4.43
N ASN A 27 2.43 -24.38 -5.14
CA ASN A 27 1.58 -23.93 -6.25
C ASN A 27 0.32 -23.18 -5.77
N LYS A 28 -0.16 -23.45 -4.56
CA LYS A 28 -1.22 -22.68 -3.90
C LYS A 28 -0.71 -21.35 -3.31
N LYS A 29 0.61 -21.20 -3.08
CA LYS A 29 1.28 -19.96 -2.67
C LYS A 29 1.59 -19.01 -3.84
N LYS A 30 1.34 -19.41 -5.07
CA LYS A 30 1.59 -18.59 -6.27
C LYS A 30 0.31 -17.99 -6.87
N THR A 31 -0.75 -17.80 -6.11
CA THR A 31 -1.68 -16.72 -6.39
C THR A 31 -0.99 -15.46 -5.91
N MET A 32 -0.47 -14.66 -6.85
CA MET A 32 0.10 -13.36 -6.53
C MET A 32 -0.95 -12.60 -5.72
N ALA A 33 -0.58 -12.17 -4.51
CA ALA A 33 -1.46 -11.34 -3.69
C ALA A 33 -1.84 -10.09 -4.49
N THR A 34 -3.07 -9.68 -4.38
CA THR A 34 -3.56 -8.43 -4.96
C THR A 34 -4.00 -7.50 -3.83
N VAL A 35 -4.23 -6.24 -4.13
CA VAL A 35 -4.76 -5.29 -3.14
C VAL A 35 -6.06 -5.78 -2.51
N TYR A 36 -6.82 -6.63 -3.19
CA TYR A 36 -8.11 -7.15 -2.76
C TYR A 36 -8.04 -8.18 -1.61
N ASP A 37 -6.85 -8.65 -1.29
CA ASP A 37 -6.61 -9.56 -0.17
C ASP A 37 -6.47 -8.82 1.18
N PHE A 38 -6.48 -7.47 1.15
CA PHE A 38 -6.26 -6.62 2.32
C PHE A 38 -7.54 -5.91 2.77
N LYS A 39 -7.47 -5.40 4.00
CA LYS A 39 -8.53 -4.64 4.64
C LYS A 39 -7.95 -3.41 5.32
N LEU A 40 -8.76 -2.38 5.44
CA LEU A 40 -8.44 -1.16 6.19
C LEU A 40 -9.55 -0.89 7.20
N THR A 41 -9.23 -0.19 8.28
CA THR A 41 -10.21 0.29 9.25
C THR A 41 -10.65 1.70 8.87
N ASN A 42 -11.95 1.93 8.71
CA ASN A 42 -12.46 3.27 8.47
C ASN A 42 -12.48 4.11 9.76
N LYS A 43 -12.68 5.42 9.63
CA LYS A 43 -12.73 6.37 10.75
C LYS A 43 -13.84 6.10 11.80
N LYS A 44 -14.72 5.13 11.56
CA LYS A 44 -15.73 4.65 12.51
C LYS A 44 -15.30 3.36 13.22
N GLY A 45 -14.06 2.91 13.01
CA GLY A 45 -13.55 1.65 13.57
C GLY A 45 -14.07 0.39 12.89
N GLN A 46 -14.71 0.50 11.73
CA GLN A 46 -15.24 -0.63 10.97
C GLN A 46 -14.22 -1.12 9.94
N GLU A 47 -14.10 -2.42 9.80
CA GLU A 47 -13.26 -3.05 8.79
C GLU A 47 -13.91 -2.93 7.40
N VAL A 48 -13.14 -2.46 6.43
CA VAL A 48 -13.50 -2.32 5.02
C VAL A 48 -12.60 -3.20 4.17
N SER A 49 -13.16 -4.10 3.40
CA SER A 49 -12.41 -4.94 2.47
C SER A 49 -12.00 -4.15 1.23
N LEU A 50 -10.72 -4.23 0.83
CA LEU A 50 -10.30 -3.63 -0.43
C LEU A 50 -10.85 -4.36 -1.67
N ALA A 51 -11.43 -5.56 -1.49
CA ALA A 51 -12.20 -6.23 -2.52
C ALA A 51 -13.47 -5.46 -2.95
N ASP A 52 -13.98 -4.55 -2.11
CA ASP A 52 -15.11 -3.68 -2.44
C ASP A 52 -14.77 -2.66 -3.54
N TYR A 53 -13.48 -2.45 -3.79
CA TYR A 53 -12.95 -1.56 -4.85
C TYR A 53 -12.55 -2.29 -6.14
N LYS A 54 -12.95 -3.56 -6.32
CA LYS A 54 -12.62 -4.32 -7.55
C LYS A 54 -13.04 -3.59 -8.83
N GLY A 55 -12.11 -3.58 -9.80
CA GLY A 55 -12.34 -2.93 -11.09
C GLY A 55 -12.10 -1.43 -11.09
N LYS A 56 -11.66 -0.86 -9.96
CA LYS A 56 -11.28 0.56 -9.84
C LYS A 56 -9.76 0.71 -9.88
N VAL A 57 -9.31 1.85 -10.34
CA VAL A 57 -7.93 2.30 -10.19
C VAL A 57 -7.79 2.91 -8.80
N LEU A 58 -6.80 2.47 -8.01
CA LEU A 58 -6.62 2.98 -6.65
C LEU A 58 -5.34 3.78 -6.53
N LEU A 59 -5.42 4.93 -5.88
CA LEU A 59 -4.26 5.69 -5.41
C LEU A 59 -4.26 5.66 -3.88
N ILE A 60 -3.37 4.85 -3.30
CA ILE A 60 -3.26 4.69 -1.85
C ILE A 60 -2.18 5.64 -1.34
N VAL A 61 -2.52 6.50 -0.38
CA VAL A 61 -1.62 7.53 0.14
C VAL A 61 -1.55 7.50 1.66
N ASN A 62 -0.35 7.67 2.22
CA ASN A 62 -0.19 7.98 3.65
C ASN A 62 -0.04 9.47 3.82
N SER A 63 -0.86 10.07 4.66
CA SER A 63 -0.99 11.51 4.77
C SER A 63 -0.74 12.07 6.17
N ALA A 64 -0.71 13.40 6.26
CA ALA A 64 -0.57 14.12 7.52
C ALA A 64 -1.16 15.54 7.41
N THR A 65 -1.58 16.13 8.55
CA THR A 65 -2.22 17.44 8.62
C THR A 65 -1.25 18.61 8.84
N GLU A 66 -0.02 18.31 9.32
CA GLU A 66 0.99 19.33 9.70
C GLU A 66 2.30 19.16 8.94
N CYS A 67 2.25 18.60 7.73
CA CYS A 67 3.39 18.36 6.87
C CYS A 67 3.59 19.49 5.84
N GLY A 68 4.83 19.71 5.41
CA GLY A 68 5.11 20.59 4.28
C GLY A 68 4.43 20.19 2.97
N PHE A 69 4.03 18.91 2.84
CA PHE A 69 3.27 18.38 1.70
C PHE A 69 1.75 18.36 1.92
N THR A 70 1.23 18.80 3.06
CA THR A 70 -0.22 18.86 3.32
C THR A 70 -1.02 19.61 2.23
N PRO A 71 -0.49 20.66 1.56
CA PRO A 71 -1.18 21.27 0.43
C PRO A 71 -1.49 20.35 -0.75
N GLN A 72 -0.84 19.19 -0.86
CA GLN A 72 -1.18 18.18 -1.88
C GLN A 72 -2.61 17.61 -1.75
N TYR A 73 -3.27 17.78 -0.61
CA TYR A 73 -4.68 17.43 -0.49
C TYR A 73 -5.57 18.17 -1.51
N GLU A 74 -5.27 19.43 -1.81
CA GLU A 74 -6.00 20.21 -2.82
C GLU A 74 -5.85 19.60 -4.22
N GLU A 75 -4.61 19.23 -4.59
CA GLU A 75 -4.33 18.60 -5.88
C GLU A 75 -4.91 17.18 -5.97
N LEU A 76 -4.85 16.40 -4.87
CA LEU A 76 -5.44 15.06 -4.79
C LEU A 76 -6.97 15.11 -4.89
N GLU A 77 -7.62 16.09 -4.26
CA GLU A 77 -9.08 16.24 -4.38
C GLU A 77 -9.49 16.67 -5.79
N ALA A 78 -8.72 17.57 -6.42
CA ALA A 78 -8.96 17.95 -7.82
C ALA A 78 -8.83 16.72 -8.74
N LEU A 79 -7.79 15.92 -8.57
CA LEU A 79 -7.58 14.66 -9.29
C LEU A 79 -8.74 13.67 -9.07
N TYR A 80 -9.17 13.48 -7.82
CA TYR A 80 -10.29 12.60 -7.49
C TYR A 80 -11.59 13.09 -8.15
N SER A 81 -11.92 14.35 -7.99
CA SER A 81 -13.11 14.96 -8.58
C SER A 81 -13.15 14.84 -10.11
N ALA A 82 -12.00 14.97 -10.78
CA ALA A 82 -11.89 14.83 -12.23
C ALA A 82 -12.11 13.39 -12.72
N HIS A 83 -11.64 12.38 -11.98
CA HIS A 83 -11.53 11.00 -12.48
C HIS A 83 -12.40 9.97 -11.73
N ARG A 84 -13.09 10.33 -10.62
CA ARG A 84 -13.92 9.37 -9.87
C ARG A 84 -15.01 8.71 -10.74
N ALA A 85 -15.58 9.45 -11.67
CA ALA A 85 -16.59 8.92 -12.60
C ALA A 85 -16.00 7.91 -13.58
N GLN A 86 -14.68 7.93 -13.82
CA GLN A 86 -13.95 6.97 -14.65
C GLN A 86 -13.47 5.76 -13.84
N GLY A 87 -13.66 5.77 -12.53
CA GLY A 87 -13.34 4.66 -11.64
C GLY A 87 -12.06 4.84 -10.83
N LEU A 88 -11.56 6.07 -10.66
CA LEU A 88 -10.50 6.37 -9.68
C LEU A 88 -11.09 6.36 -8.26
N GLU A 89 -10.36 5.72 -7.33
CA GLU A 89 -10.52 5.93 -5.88
C GLU A 89 -9.20 6.33 -5.25
N ILE A 90 -9.24 7.30 -4.34
CA ILE A 90 -8.10 7.67 -3.50
C ILE A 90 -8.38 7.14 -2.09
N LEU A 91 -7.46 6.33 -1.57
CA LEU A 91 -7.56 5.73 -0.24
C LEU A 91 -6.52 6.41 0.67
N ASP A 92 -6.98 7.30 1.53
CA ASP A 92 -6.14 8.08 2.43
C ASP A 92 -5.99 7.38 3.78
N VAL A 93 -4.75 7.09 4.18
CA VAL A 93 -4.38 6.48 5.46
C VAL A 93 -3.47 7.45 6.21
N PRO A 94 -4.00 8.29 7.12
CA PRO A 94 -3.16 9.18 7.91
C PRO A 94 -2.10 8.42 8.70
N CYS A 95 -0.89 8.99 8.81
CA CYS A 95 0.23 8.36 9.50
C CYS A 95 1.00 9.38 10.36
N ASN A 96 1.28 9.02 11.62
CA ASN A 96 1.98 9.91 12.55
C ASN A 96 3.48 9.59 12.72
N GLN A 97 4.02 8.64 11.94
CA GLN A 97 5.41 8.18 12.11
C GLN A 97 6.46 9.18 11.61
N PHE A 98 6.07 10.14 10.76
CA PHE A 98 7.00 11.10 10.15
C PHE A 98 6.91 12.45 10.84
N GLY A 99 7.77 12.66 11.83
CA GLY A 99 7.87 13.88 12.61
C GLY A 99 6.65 14.21 13.48
N GLY A 100 5.76 13.24 13.74
CA GLY A 100 4.55 13.48 14.53
C GLY A 100 3.53 14.41 13.85
N GLN A 101 3.53 14.48 12.51
CA GLN A 101 2.80 15.48 11.73
C GLN A 101 1.31 15.15 11.50
N ALA A 102 0.79 14.08 12.11
CA ALA A 102 -0.63 13.75 12.15
C ALA A 102 -1.09 13.49 13.60
N PRO A 103 -0.99 14.48 14.52
CA PRO A 103 -1.23 14.27 15.95
C PRO A 103 -2.71 14.06 16.29
N GLY A 104 -3.63 14.62 15.52
CA GLY A 104 -5.07 14.59 15.78
C GLY A 104 -5.66 13.17 15.80
N THR A 105 -6.86 13.03 16.34
CA THR A 105 -7.70 11.84 16.19
C THR A 105 -8.19 11.68 14.74
N ASP A 106 -8.71 10.50 14.38
CA ASP A 106 -9.28 10.27 13.04
C ASP A 106 -10.40 11.27 12.70
N ALA A 107 -11.20 11.65 13.71
CA ALA A 107 -12.27 12.64 13.54
C ALA A 107 -11.70 14.05 13.24
N GLU A 108 -10.73 14.50 14.02
CA GLU A 108 -10.08 15.82 13.85
C GLU A 108 -9.34 15.91 12.52
N ILE A 109 -8.63 14.84 12.11
CA ILE A 109 -7.96 14.78 10.81
C ILE A 109 -8.98 14.88 9.68
N SER A 110 -10.07 14.11 9.77
CA SER A 110 -11.12 14.11 8.75
C SER A 110 -11.83 15.47 8.65
N GLU A 111 -12.12 16.10 9.77
CA GLU A 111 -12.71 17.44 9.80
C GLU A 111 -11.79 18.48 9.18
N PHE A 112 -10.50 18.45 9.55
CA PHE A 112 -9.49 19.33 8.98
C PHE A 112 -9.41 19.18 7.45
N CYS A 113 -9.32 17.96 6.93
CA CYS A 113 -9.23 17.69 5.50
C CYS A 113 -10.48 18.16 4.74
N SER A 114 -11.66 17.89 5.30
CA SER A 114 -12.95 18.28 4.70
C SER A 114 -13.13 19.81 4.70
N LEU A 115 -12.88 20.47 5.84
CA LEU A 115 -13.09 21.91 5.96
C LEU A 115 -12.06 22.74 5.20
N LYS A 116 -10.80 22.29 5.19
CA LYS A 116 -9.71 23.07 4.62
C LYS A 116 -9.48 22.80 3.12
N PHE A 117 -9.67 21.57 2.69
CA PHE A 117 -9.35 21.14 1.32
C PHE A 117 -10.55 20.55 0.56
N GLY A 118 -11.73 20.45 1.21
CA GLY A 118 -12.93 19.88 0.58
C GLY A 118 -12.82 18.39 0.28
N VAL A 119 -11.94 17.64 0.98
CA VAL A 119 -11.67 16.23 0.70
C VAL A 119 -12.95 15.41 0.78
N ASP A 120 -13.29 14.71 -0.33
CA ASP A 120 -14.46 13.83 -0.50
C ASP A 120 -14.05 12.35 -0.73
N PHE A 121 -12.77 12.09 -1.01
CA PHE A 121 -12.29 10.71 -1.16
C PHE A 121 -12.23 9.96 0.19
N PRO A 122 -12.29 8.59 0.18
CA PRO A 122 -12.25 7.75 1.37
C PRO A 122 -11.04 7.99 2.26
N GLN A 123 -11.30 8.30 3.53
CA GLN A 123 -10.29 8.40 4.59
C GLN A 123 -10.45 7.25 5.58
N PHE A 124 -9.33 6.62 5.93
CA PHE A 124 -9.23 5.51 6.88
C PHE A 124 -8.65 5.96 8.22
N SER A 125 -8.71 5.08 9.20
CA SER A 125 -8.11 5.32 10.52
C SER A 125 -6.60 5.46 10.39
N LYS A 126 -6.04 6.35 11.21
CA LYS A 126 -4.61 6.56 11.32
C LYS A 126 -3.89 5.27 11.66
N ALA A 127 -2.81 4.96 10.94
CA ALA A 127 -2.08 3.72 11.09
C ALA A 127 -0.58 3.86 10.81
N ASP A 128 0.18 2.86 11.25
CA ASP A 128 1.60 2.76 10.94
C ASP A 128 1.81 2.13 9.56
N VAL A 129 2.76 2.70 8.82
CA VAL A 129 3.12 2.27 7.46
C VAL A 129 4.52 1.65 7.40
N ASN A 130 5.25 1.67 8.52
CA ASN A 130 6.56 1.05 8.69
C ASN A 130 6.68 0.40 10.08
N GLY A 131 7.58 -0.59 10.21
CA GLY A 131 7.95 -1.24 11.46
C GLY A 131 7.01 -2.37 11.88
N GLU A 132 7.13 -2.80 13.15
CA GLU A 132 6.45 -4.00 13.65
C GLU A 132 4.92 -3.91 13.63
N ASN A 133 4.35 -2.70 13.76
CA ASN A 133 2.91 -2.46 13.79
C ASN A 133 2.35 -1.97 12.45
N GLU A 134 3.14 -2.04 11.38
CA GLU A 134 2.70 -1.57 10.07
C GLU A 134 1.51 -2.38 9.54
N LEU A 135 0.63 -1.69 8.83
CA LEU A 135 -0.45 -2.35 8.12
C LEU A 135 0.10 -3.40 7.14
N PRO A 136 -0.43 -4.64 7.13
CA PRO A 136 -0.04 -5.67 6.17
C PRO A 136 -0.12 -5.20 4.70
N LEU A 137 -1.06 -4.30 4.41
CA LEU A 137 -1.18 -3.64 3.11
C LEU A 137 0.11 -2.89 2.75
N TYR A 138 0.67 -2.08 3.68
CA TYR A 138 1.88 -1.30 3.40
C TYR A 138 3.13 -2.17 3.30
N ALA A 139 3.24 -3.25 4.09
CA ALA A 139 4.30 -4.24 3.93
C ALA A 139 4.31 -4.84 2.52
N TRP A 140 3.13 -5.18 1.99
CA TRP A 140 2.98 -5.70 0.65
C TRP A 140 3.26 -4.63 -0.43
N LEU A 141 2.66 -3.43 -0.33
CA LEU A 141 2.87 -2.32 -1.28
C LEU A 141 4.35 -1.98 -1.46
N LYS A 142 5.10 -1.91 -0.34
CA LYS A 142 6.55 -1.65 -0.34
C LYS A 142 7.35 -2.78 -0.98
N GLY A 143 6.90 -4.01 -0.85
CA GLY A 143 7.50 -5.19 -1.48
C GLY A 143 7.30 -5.19 -3.00
N GLU A 144 6.13 -4.81 -3.48
CA GLU A 144 5.80 -4.74 -4.91
C GLU A 144 6.50 -3.57 -5.61
N GLN A 145 6.55 -2.40 -4.94
CA GLN A 145 7.18 -1.19 -5.48
C GLN A 145 8.17 -0.60 -4.46
N PRO A 146 9.45 -0.99 -4.53
CA PRO A 146 10.48 -0.46 -3.63
C PRO A 146 10.76 1.02 -3.89
N PHE A 147 11.37 1.67 -2.90
CA PHE A 147 11.85 3.05 -3.01
C PHE A 147 12.90 3.18 -4.13
N LYS A 148 12.78 4.23 -4.96
CA LYS A 148 13.68 4.50 -6.10
C LYS A 148 14.33 5.89 -6.06
N GLY A 149 14.13 6.62 -4.97
CA GLY A 149 14.63 7.99 -4.81
C GLY A 149 13.53 9.04 -4.86
N PHE A 150 13.86 10.22 -4.36
CA PHE A 150 13.06 11.44 -4.51
C PHE A 150 13.31 12.10 -5.85
N ASP A 151 12.38 12.93 -6.33
CA ASP A 151 12.62 13.83 -7.44
C ASP A 151 13.69 14.85 -7.04
N LYS A 152 14.80 14.86 -7.76
CA LYS A 152 15.97 15.69 -7.44
C LYS A 152 15.73 17.18 -7.63
N ASP A 153 14.83 17.53 -8.53
CA ASP A 153 14.53 18.94 -8.86
C ASP A 153 13.48 19.56 -7.92
N HIS A 154 12.86 18.75 -7.06
CA HIS A 154 11.87 19.26 -6.11
C HIS A 154 12.55 19.97 -4.94
N LYS A 155 12.09 21.20 -4.63
CA LYS A 155 12.68 22.11 -3.62
C LYS A 155 12.82 21.50 -2.21
N LEU A 156 11.98 20.54 -1.83
CA LEU A 156 12.01 19.91 -0.51
C LEU A 156 12.90 18.66 -0.48
N THR A 157 13.38 18.16 -1.61
CA THR A 157 14.22 16.94 -1.64
C THR A 157 15.48 17.08 -0.78
N PRO A 158 16.28 18.17 -0.87
CA PRO A 158 17.47 18.30 -0.02
C PRO A 158 17.16 18.33 1.47
N ILE A 159 16.01 18.91 1.84
CA ILE A 159 15.55 18.98 3.23
C ILE A 159 15.17 17.59 3.74
N LEU A 160 14.41 16.82 2.95
CA LEU A 160 14.03 15.45 3.29
C LEU A 160 15.25 14.54 3.43
N GLU A 161 16.19 14.62 2.49
CA GLU A 161 17.41 13.83 2.53
C GLU A 161 18.25 14.17 3.76
N ASP A 162 18.41 15.45 4.11
CA ASP A 162 19.14 15.87 5.32
C ASP A 162 18.47 15.34 6.60
N ILE A 163 17.13 15.39 6.70
CA ILE A 163 16.40 14.84 7.82
C ILE A 163 16.60 13.32 7.93
N LEU A 164 16.50 12.62 6.80
CA LEU A 164 16.63 11.16 6.76
C LEU A 164 18.06 10.71 7.04
N ASP A 165 19.07 11.42 6.50
CA ASP A 165 20.48 11.13 6.76
C ASP A 165 20.86 11.28 8.23
N LYS A 166 20.24 12.24 8.94
CA LYS A 166 20.46 12.45 10.37
C LYS A 166 19.76 11.47 11.27
N ASN A 167 18.55 11.03 10.89
CA ASN A 167 17.66 10.30 11.80
C ASN A 167 17.51 8.83 11.46
N LEU A 168 17.83 8.39 10.23
CA LEU A 168 17.57 7.03 9.74
C LEU A 168 18.75 6.52 8.88
N PRO A 169 19.88 6.12 9.49
CA PRO A 169 21.02 5.59 8.74
C PRO A 169 20.62 4.41 7.83
N GLY A 170 21.10 4.42 6.58
CA GLY A 170 20.79 3.36 5.61
C GLY A 170 19.39 3.44 4.97
N TRP A 171 18.66 4.52 5.16
CA TRP A 171 17.30 4.67 4.66
C TRP A 171 17.16 4.48 3.13
N ARG A 172 18.21 4.80 2.37
CA ARG A 172 18.21 4.65 0.90
C ARG A 172 18.14 3.20 0.44
N GLU A 173 18.55 2.26 1.30
CA GLU A 173 18.67 0.84 0.99
C GLU A 173 17.40 0.05 1.36
N THR A 174 16.45 0.67 2.04
CA THR A 174 15.21 0.03 2.45
C THR A 174 14.04 0.41 1.53
N SER A 175 13.03 -0.47 1.45
CA SER A 175 11.78 -0.18 0.73
C SER A 175 10.77 0.63 1.56
N ASP A 176 11.07 0.95 2.82
CA ASP A 176 10.18 1.67 3.70
C ASP A 176 9.63 2.95 3.08
N VAL A 177 8.46 3.35 3.51
CA VAL A 177 7.92 4.68 3.23
C VAL A 177 8.85 5.72 3.87
N LYS A 178 9.29 6.70 3.11
CA LYS A 178 10.30 7.67 3.57
C LYS A 178 9.69 8.92 4.20
N TRP A 179 8.48 9.29 3.78
CA TRP A 179 7.81 10.48 4.28
C TRP A 179 6.29 10.43 4.06
N ASN A 180 5.57 11.38 4.65
CA ASN A 180 4.16 11.61 4.38
C ASN A 180 3.92 11.90 2.89
N PHE A 181 2.74 11.55 2.39
CA PHE A 181 2.32 11.71 1.00
C PHE A 181 3.08 10.83 0.00
N THR A 182 3.62 9.69 0.45
CA THR A 182 4.00 8.60 -0.47
C THR A 182 2.73 7.94 -1.01
N LYS A 183 2.70 7.66 -2.31
CA LYS A 183 1.53 7.16 -3.01
C LYS A 183 1.86 5.86 -3.73
N PHE A 184 0.90 4.91 -3.73
CA PHE A 184 0.98 3.68 -4.49
C PHE A 184 -0.20 3.61 -5.46
N LEU A 185 0.10 3.42 -6.75
CA LEU A 185 -0.90 3.28 -7.80
C LEU A 185 -1.18 1.81 -8.05
N VAL A 186 -2.46 1.45 -8.06
CA VAL A 186 -2.95 0.08 -8.26
C VAL A 186 -3.90 0.07 -9.45
N ASP A 187 -3.72 -0.89 -10.36
CA ASP A 187 -4.57 -1.07 -11.53
C ASP A 187 -5.93 -1.72 -11.20
N ARG A 188 -6.80 -1.87 -12.20
CA ARG A 188 -8.13 -2.46 -12.08
C ARG A 188 -8.12 -3.94 -11.70
N GLU A 189 -7.01 -4.63 -11.91
CA GLU A 189 -6.78 -6.03 -11.55
C GLU A 189 -6.24 -6.18 -10.12
N GLY A 190 -5.95 -5.07 -9.45
CA GLY A 190 -5.46 -5.04 -8.08
C GLY A 190 -3.95 -5.19 -7.94
N LYS A 191 -3.19 -4.95 -9.02
CA LYS A 191 -1.72 -4.98 -9.02
C LYS A 191 -1.15 -3.61 -8.75
N VAL A 192 -0.10 -3.52 -7.95
CA VAL A 192 0.65 -2.27 -7.73
C VAL A 192 1.52 -2.00 -8.95
N VAL A 193 1.23 -0.93 -9.67
CA VAL A 193 1.92 -0.58 -10.92
C VAL A 193 2.96 0.52 -10.75
N ALA A 194 2.82 1.37 -9.73
CA ALA A 194 3.79 2.43 -9.45
C ALA A 194 3.80 2.84 -7.97
N ARG A 195 4.91 3.46 -7.55
CA ARG A 195 5.10 4.17 -6.31
C ARG A 195 5.60 5.57 -6.62
N PHE A 196 5.08 6.57 -5.93
CA PHE A 196 5.46 7.97 -6.05
C PHE A 196 5.79 8.53 -4.68
N GLU A 197 6.96 9.09 -4.55
CA GLU A 197 7.34 9.83 -3.35
C GLU A 197 6.62 11.19 -3.30
N PRO A 198 6.57 11.87 -2.14
CA PRO A 198 5.86 13.15 -2.03
C PRO A 198 6.39 14.26 -2.94
N THR A 199 7.59 14.10 -3.45
CA THR A 199 8.25 15.03 -4.37
C THR A 199 7.83 14.88 -5.84
N HIS A 200 7.06 13.85 -6.19
CA HIS A 200 6.50 13.69 -7.54
C HIS A 200 5.36 14.67 -7.81
N ASP A 201 5.37 15.25 -9.00
CA ASP A 201 4.28 16.11 -9.47
C ASP A 201 2.98 15.31 -9.65
N ILE A 202 1.88 15.79 -9.10
CA ILE A 202 0.56 15.14 -9.18
C ILE A 202 0.09 15.05 -10.64
N LYS A 203 0.43 16.04 -11.50
CA LYS A 203 0.09 15.98 -12.93
C LYS A 203 0.77 14.84 -13.68
N ASP A 204 1.96 14.43 -13.26
CA ASP A 204 2.63 13.27 -13.87
C ASP A 204 2.05 11.95 -13.35
N ILE A 205 1.55 11.95 -12.11
CA ILE A 205 0.77 10.83 -11.56
C ILE A 205 -0.55 10.70 -12.34
N GLU A 206 -1.27 11.81 -12.57
CA GLU A 206 -2.51 11.85 -13.35
C GLU A 206 -2.36 11.20 -14.73
N LYS A 207 -1.30 11.55 -15.48
CA LYS A 207 -0.99 10.93 -16.78
C LYS A 207 -0.80 9.41 -16.73
N GLN A 208 -0.34 8.88 -15.57
CA GLN A 208 -0.21 7.44 -15.40
C GLN A 208 -1.54 6.79 -15.04
N ILE A 209 -2.36 7.46 -14.23
CA ILE A 209 -3.72 7.04 -13.89
C ILE A 209 -4.59 6.94 -15.15
N GLU A 210 -4.54 7.96 -16.03
CA GLU A 210 -5.31 7.99 -17.27
C GLU A 210 -5.07 6.80 -18.21
N LYS A 211 -3.88 6.19 -18.16
CA LYS A 211 -3.54 4.99 -18.95
C LYS A 211 -4.18 3.71 -18.41
N LEU A 212 -4.76 3.75 -17.22
CA LEU A 212 -5.35 2.59 -16.56
C LEU A 212 -6.88 2.56 -16.67
N PHE A 213 -7.49 3.60 -17.23
CA PHE A 213 -8.93 3.63 -17.48
C PHE A 213 -9.29 2.90 -18.79
#